data_dc2a228c9b9e96dcf7398f599e33df1f
#
_entry.id   dc2a228c9b9e96dcf7398f599e33df1f
#
_cell.length_a   1.000
_cell.length_b   1.000
_cell.length_c   1.000
_cell.angle_alpha   90.00
_cell.angle_beta   90.00
_cell.angle_gamma   90.00
#
_symmetry.space_group_name_H-M   'P 1'
#
loop_
_entity.id
_entity.type
_entity.pdbx_description
1 polymer ?
#
loop_
_entity_poly.entity_id
_entity_poly.type
_entity_poly.pdbx_seq_one_letter_code
_entity_poly.pdbx_strand_id
1 'polypeptide(L)'
;MQNNDIRSWIRRASSEGWAIGEFNVYNMETMQGVLSAANELRSPVIIGITMGGLAHAGLSYITALCNALRAEATVPLFVHLDHGADFETVRQVIDAGFDSVMLDVSRLPYEENVEAVRVAAEFAHAAGVGFEAQIGETWDEETGEQRTETTRPEDLRRYVQATGVDYLAVSFGNTPGRTDGLSEPDSGLLLSLLETSPVPLVMHGGTSIPEAVLRTAISAGAAKVNIDTHIKRAVNNSLEQAYRGSYSHDPRVQFRGLREAVKNAAAEKMHMFGSVGKADTP
;
A
#
# COMPACT_ATOMS: atom_id res chain seq x y z
N MET A 1 -15.13 -15.36 -15.31
CA MET A 1 -13.94 -14.47 -15.28
C MET A 1 -14.04 -13.73 -13.98
N GLN A 2 -13.13 -13.99 -13.03
CA GLN A 2 -13.05 -13.17 -11.80
C GLN A 2 -12.82 -11.72 -12.23
N ASN A 3 -13.62 -10.80 -11.68
CA ASN A 3 -13.45 -9.38 -11.93
C ASN A 3 -12.10 -8.95 -11.32
N ASN A 4 -11.08 -8.79 -12.16
CA ASN A 4 -9.70 -8.52 -11.73
C ASN A 4 -9.43 -7.00 -11.62
N ASP A 5 -10.48 -6.23 -11.35
CA ASP A 5 -10.40 -4.78 -11.13
C ASP A 5 -10.16 -4.49 -9.65
N ILE A 6 -9.00 -3.95 -9.32
CA ILE A 6 -8.61 -3.57 -7.96
C ILE A 6 -9.66 -2.66 -7.29
N ARG A 7 -10.32 -1.78 -8.04
CA ARG A 7 -11.36 -0.87 -7.54
C ARG A 7 -12.54 -1.63 -6.97
N SER A 8 -12.92 -2.74 -7.61
CA SER A 8 -14.02 -3.59 -7.13
C SER A 8 -13.64 -4.30 -5.84
N TRP A 9 -12.39 -4.75 -5.72
CA TRP A 9 -11.87 -5.42 -4.55
C TRP A 9 -11.75 -4.46 -3.35
N ILE A 10 -11.26 -3.24 -3.58
CA ILE A 10 -11.17 -2.21 -2.52
C ILE A 10 -12.57 -1.80 -2.04
N ARG A 11 -13.54 -1.58 -2.95
CA ARG A 11 -14.92 -1.29 -2.55
C ARG A 11 -15.56 -2.44 -1.77
N ARG A 12 -15.31 -3.68 -2.18
CA ARG A 12 -15.79 -4.86 -1.46
C ARG A 12 -15.18 -4.93 -0.05
N ALA A 13 -13.87 -4.74 0.07
CA ALA A 13 -13.17 -4.73 1.35
C ALA A 13 -13.78 -3.69 2.31
N SER A 14 -14.00 -2.47 1.81
CA SER A 14 -14.65 -1.39 2.56
C SER A 14 -16.05 -1.78 3.05
N SER A 15 -16.87 -2.33 2.17
CA SER A 15 -18.27 -2.66 2.50
C SER A 15 -18.42 -3.86 3.43
N GLU A 16 -17.46 -4.79 3.42
CA GLU A 16 -17.46 -6.01 4.24
C GLU A 16 -16.65 -5.86 5.55
N GLY A 17 -16.02 -4.72 5.81
CA GLY A 17 -15.27 -4.44 7.04
C GLY A 17 -13.97 -5.25 7.19
N TRP A 18 -13.22 -5.44 6.08
CA TRP A 18 -11.86 -5.97 6.06
C TRP A 18 -10.99 -5.12 5.14
N ALA A 19 -9.67 -5.28 5.16
CA ALA A 19 -8.79 -4.51 4.30
C ALA A 19 -7.82 -5.39 3.51
N ILE A 20 -7.45 -4.95 2.31
CA ILE A 20 -6.38 -5.56 1.54
C ILE A 20 -5.05 -4.99 2.02
N GLY A 21 -4.11 -5.87 2.38
CA GLY A 21 -2.75 -5.46 2.66
C GLY A 21 -2.01 -5.10 1.38
N GLU A 22 -1.45 -3.89 1.35
CA GLU A 22 -0.41 -3.52 0.41
C GLU A 22 0.93 -3.69 1.10
N PHE A 23 1.84 -4.45 0.46
CA PHE A 23 3.17 -4.70 0.99
C PHE A 23 4.21 -4.13 0.04
N ASN A 24 5.01 -3.17 0.54
CA ASN A 24 6.09 -2.59 -0.24
C ASN A 24 7.25 -3.57 -0.37
N VAL A 25 7.64 -3.83 -1.61
CA VAL A 25 8.66 -4.80 -1.99
C VAL A 25 9.63 -4.20 -3.00
N TYR A 26 10.83 -4.75 -3.10
CA TYR A 26 11.88 -4.17 -3.94
C TYR A 26 12.85 -5.21 -4.55
N ASN A 27 12.66 -6.50 -4.27
CA ASN A 27 13.46 -7.60 -4.82
C ASN A 27 12.64 -8.90 -4.88
N MET A 28 13.21 -9.92 -5.52
CA MET A 28 12.56 -11.22 -5.72
C MET A 28 12.11 -11.87 -4.41
N GLU A 29 12.96 -11.85 -3.39
CA GLU A 29 12.70 -12.56 -2.13
C GLU A 29 11.55 -11.94 -1.34
N THR A 30 11.47 -10.61 -1.31
CA THR A 30 10.35 -9.91 -0.66
C THR A 30 9.04 -10.16 -1.41
N MET A 31 9.07 -10.11 -2.74
CA MET A 31 7.92 -10.42 -3.59
C MET A 31 7.42 -11.85 -3.39
N GLN A 32 8.32 -12.83 -3.42
CA GLN A 32 7.98 -14.25 -3.20
C GLN A 32 7.46 -14.52 -1.79
N GLY A 33 8.00 -13.85 -0.78
CA GLY A 33 7.54 -13.97 0.60
C GLY A 33 6.10 -13.51 0.75
N VAL A 34 5.78 -12.33 0.23
CA VAL A 34 4.41 -11.77 0.26
C VAL A 34 3.43 -12.65 -0.51
N LEU A 35 3.78 -13.06 -1.75
CA LEU A 35 2.92 -13.94 -2.55
C LEU A 35 2.69 -15.28 -1.87
N SER A 36 3.72 -15.86 -1.25
CA SER A 36 3.60 -17.14 -0.53
C SER A 36 2.59 -17.07 0.62
N ALA A 37 2.62 -15.98 1.40
CA ALA A 37 1.62 -15.72 2.44
C ALA A 37 0.21 -15.58 1.87
N ALA A 38 0.07 -14.78 0.80
CA ALA A 38 -1.22 -14.53 0.16
C ALA A 38 -1.85 -15.82 -0.40
N ASN A 39 -1.07 -16.64 -1.11
CA ASN A 39 -1.53 -17.92 -1.64
C ASN A 39 -1.94 -18.90 -0.53
N GLU A 40 -1.13 -19.05 0.52
CA GLU A 40 -1.40 -19.94 1.65
C GLU A 40 -2.66 -19.55 2.42
N LEU A 41 -2.82 -18.25 2.67
CA LEU A 41 -3.95 -17.72 3.43
C LEU A 41 -5.19 -17.42 2.58
N ARG A 42 -5.15 -17.67 1.28
CA ARG A 42 -6.24 -17.32 0.37
C ARG A 42 -6.66 -15.85 0.51
N SER A 43 -5.69 -14.96 0.62
CA SER A 43 -5.88 -13.52 0.82
C SER A 43 -5.62 -12.76 -0.47
N PRO A 44 -6.52 -11.85 -0.91
CA PRO A 44 -6.16 -10.88 -1.95
C PRO A 44 -5.01 -10.01 -1.47
N VAL A 45 -4.13 -9.57 -2.37
CA VAL A 45 -2.91 -8.85 -2.02
C VAL A 45 -2.56 -7.76 -3.02
N ILE A 46 -2.00 -6.66 -2.54
CA ILE A 46 -1.41 -5.60 -3.35
C ILE A 46 0.11 -5.61 -3.15
N ILE A 47 0.82 -5.70 -4.26
CA ILE A 47 2.28 -5.56 -4.33
C ILE A 47 2.58 -4.08 -4.56
N GLY A 48 3.06 -3.40 -3.53
CA GLY A 48 3.39 -1.98 -3.55
C GLY A 48 4.82 -1.75 -4.03
N ILE A 49 4.99 -0.86 -4.98
CA ILE A 49 6.29 -0.44 -5.51
C ILE A 49 6.43 1.05 -5.28
N THR A 50 7.33 1.43 -4.37
CA THR A 50 7.64 2.83 -4.08
C THR A 50 8.62 3.41 -5.11
N MET A 51 8.78 4.74 -5.11
CA MET A 51 9.82 5.42 -5.89
C MET A 51 11.23 4.87 -5.54
N GLY A 52 11.49 4.62 -4.25
CA GLY A 52 12.73 3.99 -3.81
C GLY A 52 12.92 2.57 -4.36
N GLY A 53 11.86 1.79 -4.45
CA GLY A 53 11.88 0.45 -5.07
C GLY A 53 12.19 0.52 -6.58
N LEU A 54 11.58 1.47 -7.29
CA LEU A 54 11.88 1.72 -8.71
C LEU A 54 13.32 2.17 -8.94
N ALA A 55 13.82 3.08 -8.10
CA ALA A 55 15.21 3.55 -8.18
C ALA A 55 16.21 2.43 -7.88
N HIS A 56 15.89 1.52 -6.95
CA HIS A 56 16.75 0.40 -6.58
C HIS A 56 16.87 -0.67 -7.68
N ALA A 57 15.73 -1.14 -8.19
CA ALA A 57 15.70 -2.29 -9.09
C ALA A 57 15.52 -1.92 -10.56
N GLY A 58 14.95 -0.75 -10.86
CA GLY A 58 14.57 -0.33 -12.20
C GLY A 58 13.24 -0.92 -12.67
N LEU A 59 12.49 -0.13 -13.45
CA LEU A 59 11.13 -0.47 -13.88
C LEU A 59 11.07 -1.79 -14.66
N SER A 60 12.03 -2.06 -15.54
CA SER A 60 12.04 -3.29 -16.36
C SER A 60 12.15 -4.56 -15.53
N TYR A 61 13.04 -4.57 -14.52
CA TYR A 61 13.18 -5.72 -13.61
C TYR A 61 11.96 -5.89 -12.71
N ILE A 62 11.44 -4.80 -12.14
CA ILE A 62 10.21 -4.82 -11.35
C ILE A 62 9.04 -5.40 -12.17
N THR A 63 8.85 -4.91 -13.40
CA THR A 63 7.79 -5.40 -14.30
C THR A 63 7.94 -6.89 -14.59
N ALA A 64 9.15 -7.36 -14.87
CA ALA A 64 9.42 -8.78 -15.13
C ALA A 64 9.10 -9.65 -13.91
N LEU A 65 9.51 -9.22 -12.71
CA LEU A 65 9.22 -9.91 -11.45
C LEU A 65 7.71 -9.90 -11.14
N CYS A 66 7.01 -8.79 -11.33
CA CYS A 66 5.57 -8.70 -11.15
C CYS A 66 4.81 -9.63 -12.10
N ASN A 67 5.26 -9.76 -13.35
CA ASN A 67 4.67 -10.70 -14.31
C ASN A 67 4.89 -12.16 -13.89
N ALA A 68 6.07 -12.49 -13.34
CA ALA A 68 6.32 -13.82 -12.77
C ALA A 68 5.40 -14.09 -11.56
N LEU A 69 5.23 -13.11 -10.66
CA LEU A 69 4.29 -13.23 -9.52
C LEU A 69 2.85 -13.47 -9.99
N ARG A 70 2.39 -12.74 -11.00
CA ARG A 70 1.04 -12.93 -11.56
C ARG A 70 0.83 -14.34 -12.09
N ALA A 71 1.85 -14.93 -12.71
CA ALA A 71 1.79 -16.29 -13.21
C ALA A 71 1.72 -17.37 -12.11
N GLU A 72 2.28 -17.06 -10.93
CA GLU A 72 2.29 -17.97 -9.76
C GLU A 72 1.15 -17.71 -8.77
N ALA A 73 0.46 -16.57 -8.89
CA ALA A 73 -0.62 -16.21 -7.99
C ALA A 73 -1.84 -17.11 -8.15
N THR A 74 -2.34 -17.65 -7.03
CA THR A 74 -3.60 -18.41 -6.96
C THR A 74 -4.72 -17.61 -6.30
N VAL A 75 -4.45 -16.34 -6.01
CA VAL A 75 -5.35 -15.36 -5.40
C VAL A 75 -5.33 -14.07 -6.23
N PRO A 76 -6.30 -13.17 -6.06
CA PRO A 76 -6.24 -11.84 -6.65
C PRO A 76 -4.97 -11.09 -6.19
N LEU A 77 -4.14 -10.73 -7.16
CA LEU A 77 -2.90 -10.00 -6.96
C LEU A 77 -2.91 -8.76 -7.83
N PHE A 78 -2.61 -7.63 -7.24
CA PHE A 78 -2.55 -6.32 -7.89
C PHE A 78 -1.18 -5.69 -7.68
N VAL A 79 -0.68 -5.00 -8.71
CA VAL A 79 0.57 -4.23 -8.63
C VAL A 79 0.23 -2.75 -8.60
N HIS A 80 0.76 -2.04 -7.61
CA HIS A 80 0.46 -0.64 -7.33
C HIS A 80 1.74 0.20 -7.25
N LEU A 81 1.72 1.39 -7.87
CA LEU A 81 2.72 2.43 -7.62
C LEU A 81 2.33 3.18 -6.35
N ASP A 82 3.17 3.09 -5.32
CA ASP A 82 3.00 3.76 -4.04
C ASP A 82 3.83 5.05 -4.00
N HIS A 83 3.19 6.18 -3.66
CA HIS A 83 3.78 7.52 -3.63
C HIS A 83 4.51 7.94 -4.92
N GLY A 84 3.86 7.80 -6.08
CA GLY A 84 4.38 8.31 -7.35
C GLY A 84 4.63 9.82 -7.27
N ALA A 85 5.84 10.27 -7.59
CA ALA A 85 6.27 11.64 -7.37
C ALA A 85 5.81 12.61 -8.48
N ASP A 86 5.54 12.10 -9.68
CA ASP A 86 5.20 12.91 -10.85
C ASP A 86 4.35 12.14 -11.87
N PHE A 87 3.72 12.87 -12.77
CA PHE A 87 2.87 12.33 -13.82
C PHE A 87 3.62 11.43 -14.80
N GLU A 88 4.88 11.72 -15.10
CA GLU A 88 5.67 10.92 -16.04
C GLU A 88 5.94 9.52 -15.48
N THR A 89 6.26 9.41 -14.20
CA THR A 89 6.39 8.11 -13.51
C THR A 89 5.07 7.35 -13.53
N VAL A 90 3.94 8.02 -13.23
CA VAL A 90 2.59 7.43 -13.30
C VAL A 90 2.34 6.85 -14.70
N ARG A 91 2.62 7.61 -15.75
CA ARG A 91 2.47 7.18 -17.14
C ARG A 91 3.31 5.93 -17.44
N GLN A 92 4.60 5.96 -17.07
CA GLN A 92 5.53 4.85 -17.34
C GLN A 92 5.11 3.54 -16.68
N VAL A 93 4.61 3.56 -15.45
CA VAL A 93 4.17 2.34 -14.75
C VAL A 93 2.82 1.84 -15.27
N ILE A 94 1.93 2.72 -15.71
CA ILE A 94 0.70 2.33 -16.41
C ILE A 94 1.04 1.62 -17.72
N ASP A 95 1.95 2.18 -18.52
CA ASP A 95 2.45 1.54 -19.76
C ASP A 95 3.14 0.20 -19.49
N ALA A 96 3.76 0.04 -18.30
CA ALA A 96 4.36 -1.22 -17.84
C ALA A 96 3.36 -2.25 -17.30
N GLY A 97 2.06 -1.91 -17.22
CA GLY A 97 0.98 -2.82 -16.85
C GLY A 97 0.71 -2.93 -15.36
N PHE A 98 0.90 -1.85 -14.60
CA PHE A 98 0.44 -1.78 -13.20
C PHE A 98 -1.09 -1.70 -13.15
N ASP A 99 -1.70 -2.31 -12.12
CA ASP A 99 -3.16 -2.37 -11.96
C ASP A 99 -3.71 -1.11 -11.26
N SER A 100 -2.84 -0.39 -10.56
CA SER A 100 -3.19 0.79 -9.79
C SER A 100 -1.97 1.70 -9.63
N VAL A 101 -2.22 2.98 -9.49
CA VAL A 101 -1.19 4.00 -9.29
C VAL A 101 -1.65 5.05 -8.28
N MET A 102 -0.69 5.58 -7.53
CA MET A 102 -0.88 6.77 -6.71
C MET A 102 -0.02 7.91 -7.24
N LEU A 103 -0.60 9.10 -7.36
CA LEU A 103 0.15 10.35 -7.48
C LEU A 103 0.10 11.08 -6.14
N ASP A 104 1.26 11.26 -5.51
CA ASP A 104 1.37 12.00 -4.26
C ASP A 104 1.97 13.39 -4.50
N VAL A 105 1.10 14.34 -4.61
CA VAL A 105 1.39 15.78 -4.69
C VAL A 105 0.75 16.53 -3.51
N SER A 106 0.60 15.86 -2.37
CA SER A 106 -0.04 16.41 -1.16
C SER A 106 0.65 17.69 -0.63
N ARG A 107 1.91 17.90 -1.01
CA ARG A 107 2.67 19.11 -0.67
C ARG A 107 2.29 20.36 -1.49
N LEU A 108 1.58 20.18 -2.60
CA LEU A 108 1.13 21.30 -3.40
C LEU A 108 -0.07 22.02 -2.75
N PRO A 109 -0.23 23.33 -2.98
CA PRO A 109 -1.45 24.02 -2.63
C PRO A 109 -2.68 23.27 -3.16
N TYR A 110 -3.80 23.31 -2.43
CA TYR A 110 -4.99 22.50 -2.69
C TYR A 110 -5.44 22.52 -4.16
N GLU A 111 -5.53 23.70 -4.79
CA GLU A 111 -6.02 23.80 -6.17
C GLU A 111 -5.01 23.22 -7.20
N GLU A 112 -3.71 23.34 -6.92
CA GLU A 112 -2.65 22.74 -7.76
C GLU A 112 -2.64 21.22 -7.60
N ASN A 113 -2.81 20.72 -6.38
CA ASN A 113 -2.97 19.29 -6.10
C ASN A 113 -4.18 18.73 -6.84
N VAL A 114 -5.35 19.36 -6.71
CA VAL A 114 -6.59 18.94 -7.38
C VAL A 114 -6.40 18.84 -8.89
N GLU A 115 -5.78 19.83 -9.53
CA GLU A 115 -5.60 19.83 -10.99
C GLU A 115 -4.61 18.73 -11.43
N ALA A 116 -3.49 18.58 -10.75
CA ALA A 116 -2.51 17.54 -11.07
C ALA A 116 -3.10 16.14 -10.92
N VAL A 117 -3.82 15.90 -9.81
CA VAL A 117 -4.47 14.61 -9.52
C VAL A 117 -5.58 14.32 -10.53
N ARG A 118 -6.42 15.32 -10.88
CA ARG A 118 -7.48 15.16 -11.88
C ARG A 118 -6.93 14.69 -13.23
N VAL A 119 -5.87 15.33 -13.72
CA VAL A 119 -5.23 14.97 -15.01
C VAL A 119 -4.67 13.54 -14.96
N ALA A 120 -4.02 13.18 -13.86
CA ALA A 120 -3.45 11.85 -13.71
C ALA A 120 -4.54 10.75 -13.55
N ALA A 121 -5.62 11.04 -12.82
CA ALA A 121 -6.76 10.15 -12.67
C ALA A 121 -7.47 9.89 -13.99
N GLU A 122 -7.72 10.93 -14.80
CA GLU A 122 -8.31 10.80 -16.14
C GLU A 122 -7.44 9.90 -17.04
N PHE A 123 -6.13 10.06 -17.00
CA PHE A 123 -5.20 9.23 -17.77
C PHE A 123 -5.23 7.77 -17.30
N ALA A 124 -5.18 7.51 -16.00
CA ALA A 124 -5.24 6.16 -15.43
C ALA A 124 -6.57 5.47 -15.77
N HIS A 125 -7.70 6.19 -15.66
CA HIS A 125 -9.02 5.66 -15.99
C HIS A 125 -9.15 5.32 -17.48
N ALA A 126 -8.59 6.13 -18.36
CA ALA A 126 -8.57 5.84 -19.80
C ALA A 126 -7.81 4.53 -20.11
N ALA A 127 -6.83 4.17 -19.29
CA ALA A 127 -6.10 2.91 -19.37
C ALA A 127 -6.78 1.75 -18.58
N GLY A 128 -7.88 2.01 -17.87
CA GLY A 128 -8.55 1.03 -17.02
C GLY A 128 -7.87 0.76 -15.67
N VAL A 129 -6.92 1.61 -15.27
CA VAL A 129 -6.09 1.48 -14.06
C VAL A 129 -6.76 2.22 -12.89
N GLY A 130 -6.71 1.63 -11.68
CA GLY A 130 -7.21 2.24 -10.45
C GLY A 130 -6.31 3.41 -10.01
N PHE A 131 -6.93 4.46 -9.44
CA PHE A 131 -6.21 5.66 -9.07
C PHE A 131 -6.40 6.07 -7.62
N GLU A 132 -5.27 6.26 -6.93
CA GLU A 132 -5.15 6.76 -5.57
C GLU A 132 -4.54 8.16 -5.54
N ALA A 133 -4.94 8.97 -4.59
CA ALA A 133 -4.26 10.22 -4.25
C ALA A 133 -4.22 10.39 -2.72
N GLN A 134 -3.58 11.45 -2.27
CA GLN A 134 -3.51 11.83 -0.86
C GLN A 134 -3.96 13.28 -0.65
N ILE A 135 -4.75 13.49 0.38
CA ILE A 135 -5.10 14.81 0.90
C ILE A 135 -4.69 14.93 2.37
N GLY A 136 -4.09 16.08 2.72
CA GLY A 136 -3.40 16.25 3.99
C GLY A 136 -1.96 15.75 3.90
N GLU A 137 -1.08 16.34 4.69
CA GLU A 137 0.33 15.97 4.72
C GLU A 137 0.60 14.95 5.81
N THR A 138 1.39 13.95 5.48
CA THR A 138 1.98 13.01 6.43
C THR A 138 3.49 13.30 6.58
N TRP A 139 4.22 12.36 7.13
CA TRP A 139 5.67 12.42 7.30
C TRP A 139 6.42 12.54 5.97
N ASP A 140 7.46 13.37 5.93
CA ASP A 140 8.44 13.42 4.85
C ASP A 140 9.61 12.47 5.13
N GLU A 141 9.68 11.36 4.39
CA GLU A 141 10.76 10.38 4.55
C GLU A 141 12.14 10.92 4.16
N GLU A 142 12.24 11.90 3.25
CA GLU A 142 13.51 12.44 2.77
C GLU A 142 14.10 13.47 3.73
N THR A 143 13.26 14.35 4.29
CA THR A 143 13.72 15.41 5.18
C THR A 143 13.64 15.05 6.66
N GLY A 144 12.88 14.02 7.01
CA GLY A 144 12.59 13.66 8.40
C GLY A 144 11.71 14.70 9.12
N GLU A 145 11.12 15.64 8.39
CA GLU A 145 10.23 16.64 8.97
C GLU A 145 8.81 16.07 9.12
N GLN A 146 8.27 16.16 10.32
CA GLN A 146 6.88 15.87 10.59
C GLN A 146 6.04 17.08 10.16
N ARG A 147 5.39 16.98 9.02
CA ARG A 147 4.35 17.91 8.59
C ARG A 147 3.01 17.26 8.90
N THR A 148 2.23 17.87 9.75
CA THR A 148 0.93 17.33 10.19
C THR A 148 -0.18 18.30 9.82
N GLU A 149 -0.42 18.45 8.53
CA GLU A 149 -1.71 18.99 8.13
C GLU A 149 -2.68 17.81 8.03
N THR A 150 -3.55 17.69 9.03
CA THR A 150 -4.58 16.66 9.05
C THR A 150 -5.65 16.95 7.99
N THR A 151 -6.18 15.88 7.41
CA THR A 151 -7.29 15.97 6.46
C THR A 151 -8.56 16.48 7.16
N ARG A 152 -9.26 17.42 6.56
CA ARG A 152 -10.55 17.90 7.08
C ARG A 152 -11.71 17.16 6.43
N PRO A 153 -12.67 16.63 7.22
CA PRO A 153 -13.81 15.87 6.68
C PRO A 153 -14.62 16.65 5.62
N GLU A 154 -14.76 17.96 5.77
CA GLU A 154 -15.48 18.82 4.83
C GLU A 154 -14.84 18.91 3.45
N ASP A 155 -13.52 18.71 3.35
CA ASP A 155 -12.78 18.78 2.09
C ASP A 155 -12.89 17.48 1.27
N LEU A 156 -13.16 16.32 1.89
CA LEU A 156 -13.17 15.01 1.21
C LEU A 156 -14.10 14.94 0.01
N ARG A 157 -15.35 15.32 0.20
CA ARG A 157 -16.35 15.25 -0.87
C ARG A 157 -16.00 16.16 -2.05
N ARG A 158 -15.57 17.38 -1.75
CA ARG A 158 -15.14 18.35 -2.77
C ARG A 158 -13.95 17.83 -3.54
N TYR A 159 -12.95 17.29 -2.83
CA TYR A 159 -11.74 16.74 -3.42
C TYR A 159 -12.03 15.56 -4.36
N VAL A 160 -12.78 14.57 -3.87
CA VAL A 160 -13.14 13.38 -4.68
C VAL A 160 -13.95 13.76 -5.91
N GLN A 161 -14.91 14.71 -5.79
CA GLN A 161 -15.69 15.17 -6.93
C GLN A 161 -14.85 15.92 -7.96
N ALA A 162 -13.85 16.67 -7.52
CA ALA A 162 -12.99 17.45 -8.40
C ALA A 162 -11.92 16.60 -9.08
N THR A 163 -11.42 15.56 -8.42
CA THR A 163 -10.29 14.74 -8.90
C THR A 163 -10.71 13.43 -9.55
N GLY A 164 -11.83 12.85 -9.13
CA GLY A 164 -12.31 11.58 -9.63
C GLY A 164 -11.52 10.36 -9.11
N VAL A 165 -10.77 10.47 -8.01
CA VAL A 165 -10.01 9.35 -7.41
C VAL A 165 -10.92 8.18 -7.04
N ASP A 166 -10.42 6.95 -7.15
CA ASP A 166 -11.16 5.73 -6.81
C ASP A 166 -11.10 5.39 -5.32
N TYR A 167 -10.01 5.74 -4.65
CA TYR A 167 -9.74 5.60 -3.21
C TYR A 167 -8.72 6.64 -2.78
N LEU A 168 -8.70 6.98 -1.49
CA LEU A 168 -8.04 8.19 -1.00
C LEU A 168 -7.26 7.92 0.28
N ALA A 169 -5.96 8.26 0.27
CA ALA A 169 -5.15 8.34 1.47
C ALA A 169 -5.42 9.64 2.23
N VAL A 170 -5.49 9.54 3.56
CA VAL A 170 -5.81 10.67 4.45
C VAL A 170 -4.81 10.79 5.59
N SER A 171 -4.60 12.02 6.06
CA SER A 171 -3.80 12.32 7.24
C SER A 171 -4.67 12.55 8.47
N PHE A 172 -4.44 11.77 9.52
CA PHE A 172 -5.14 11.86 10.81
C PHE A 172 -4.17 11.80 12.00
N GLY A 173 -2.93 12.29 11.79
CA GLY A 173 -1.84 12.23 12.77
C GLY A 173 -1.03 10.92 12.71
N ASN A 174 -1.26 10.09 11.70
CA ASN A 174 -0.41 8.93 11.41
C ASN A 174 0.96 9.39 10.90
N THR A 175 2.00 8.61 11.25
CA THR A 175 3.38 8.92 10.88
C THR A 175 3.98 7.73 10.14
N PRO A 176 3.89 7.68 8.80
CA PRO A 176 4.54 6.66 7.98
C PRO A 176 6.06 6.66 8.21
N GLY A 177 6.71 5.50 8.02
CA GLY A 177 8.16 5.38 8.16
C GLY A 177 8.71 5.42 9.58
N ARG A 178 7.90 5.70 10.61
CA ARG A 178 8.35 5.79 12.00
C ARG A 178 8.93 4.46 12.48
N THR A 179 10.17 4.51 12.99
CA THR A 179 10.91 3.33 13.49
C THR A 179 11.03 3.29 15.01
N ASP A 180 10.79 4.39 15.70
CA ASP A 180 11.03 4.62 17.13
C ASP A 180 9.77 4.49 18.00
N GLY A 181 8.71 3.86 17.51
CA GLY A 181 7.49 3.65 18.29
C GLY A 181 6.22 3.66 17.44
N LEU A 182 5.09 3.84 18.12
CA LEU A 182 3.79 4.01 17.49
C LEU A 182 3.47 5.49 17.29
N SER A 183 2.70 5.81 16.24
CA SER A 183 2.08 7.11 16.08
C SER A 183 0.95 7.30 17.09
N GLU A 184 0.58 8.55 17.34
CA GLU A 184 -0.57 8.91 18.17
C GLU A 184 -1.66 9.50 17.26
N PRO A 185 -2.33 8.68 16.44
CA PRO A 185 -3.31 9.16 15.49
C PRO A 185 -4.58 9.63 16.20
N ASP A 186 -5.22 10.65 15.65
CA ASP A 186 -6.54 11.10 16.10
C ASP A 186 -7.62 10.12 15.61
N SER A 187 -8.02 9.20 16.48
CA SER A 187 -9.03 8.19 16.18
C SER A 187 -10.43 8.78 15.96
N GLY A 188 -10.75 9.91 16.59
CA GLY A 188 -12.02 10.61 16.38
C GLY A 188 -12.09 11.24 15.00
N LEU A 189 -11.02 11.91 14.59
CA LEU A 189 -10.89 12.44 13.23
C LEU A 189 -10.96 11.30 12.19
N LEU A 190 -10.23 10.20 12.40
CA LEU A 190 -10.24 9.07 11.49
C LEU A 190 -11.64 8.50 11.27
N LEU A 191 -12.41 8.30 12.33
CA LEU A 191 -13.81 7.81 12.21
C LEU A 191 -14.69 8.81 11.46
N SER A 192 -14.54 10.11 11.71
CA SER A 192 -15.26 11.15 10.97
C SER A 192 -14.89 11.17 9.48
N LEU A 193 -13.61 10.97 9.14
CA LEU A 193 -13.16 10.85 7.75
C LEU A 193 -13.77 9.62 7.06
N LEU A 194 -13.80 8.46 7.74
CA LEU A 194 -14.38 7.23 7.20
C LEU A 194 -15.91 7.37 6.99
N GLU A 195 -16.62 8.03 7.89
CA GLU A 195 -18.06 8.26 7.78
C GLU A 195 -18.42 9.23 6.63
N THR A 196 -17.57 10.23 6.39
CA THR A 196 -17.86 11.30 5.42
C THR A 196 -17.33 11.02 4.01
N SER A 197 -16.38 10.11 3.87
CA SER A 197 -15.74 9.85 2.59
C SER A 197 -16.68 9.21 1.56
N PRO A 198 -16.77 9.76 0.34
CA PRO A 198 -17.56 9.15 -0.73
C PRO A 198 -16.84 7.98 -1.43
N VAL A 199 -15.57 7.74 -1.13
CA VAL A 199 -14.75 6.65 -1.65
C VAL A 199 -14.06 5.89 -0.52
N PRO A 200 -13.63 4.63 -0.73
CA PRO A 200 -12.85 3.90 0.28
C PRO A 200 -11.59 4.66 0.69
N LEU A 201 -11.27 4.64 1.99
CA LEU A 201 -10.05 5.25 2.50
C LEU A 201 -8.90 4.26 2.59
N VAL A 202 -7.70 4.80 2.40
CA VAL A 202 -6.42 4.09 2.49
C VAL A 202 -5.67 4.56 3.73
N MET A 203 -5.06 3.60 4.43
CA MET A 203 -4.29 3.83 5.65
C MET A 203 -2.81 3.69 5.35
N HIS A 204 -2.10 4.81 5.19
CA HIS A 204 -0.64 4.81 5.08
C HIS A 204 0.02 4.70 6.46
N GLY A 205 1.23 4.14 6.49
CA GLY A 205 1.98 3.96 7.74
C GLY A 205 1.39 2.91 8.68
N GLY A 206 0.74 1.89 8.16
CA GLY A 206 0.07 0.85 8.96
C GLY A 206 0.96 0.11 9.96
N THR A 207 2.30 0.20 9.83
CA THR A 207 3.24 -0.37 10.81
C THR A 207 3.28 0.42 12.11
N SER A 208 3.14 1.74 12.06
CA SER A 208 3.24 2.63 13.23
C SER A 208 1.89 2.92 13.89
N ILE A 209 0.78 2.63 13.23
CA ILE A 209 -0.56 2.82 13.80
C ILE A 209 -0.83 1.70 14.82
N PRO A 210 -1.35 2.03 16.02
CA PRO A 210 -1.74 1.02 17.00
C PRO A 210 -2.77 0.03 16.43
N GLU A 211 -2.60 -1.27 16.74
CA GLU A 211 -3.47 -2.33 16.20
C GLU A 211 -4.96 -2.09 16.48
N ALA A 212 -5.30 -1.63 17.67
CA ALA A 212 -6.69 -1.33 18.03
C ALA A 212 -7.30 -0.25 17.13
N VAL A 213 -6.53 0.79 16.77
CA VAL A 213 -6.96 1.85 15.86
C VAL A 213 -7.15 1.30 14.44
N LEU A 214 -6.20 0.49 13.95
CA LEU A 214 -6.33 -0.16 12.63
C LEU A 214 -7.57 -1.05 12.55
N ARG A 215 -7.81 -1.91 13.55
CA ARG A 215 -8.99 -2.79 13.58
C ARG A 215 -10.29 -1.98 13.59
N THR A 216 -10.34 -0.90 14.37
CA THR A 216 -11.50 -0.01 14.39
C THR A 216 -11.72 0.65 13.03
N ALA A 217 -10.66 1.18 12.41
CA ALA A 217 -10.73 1.81 11.09
C ALA A 217 -11.20 0.82 10.01
N ILE A 218 -10.64 -0.39 9.99
CA ILE A 218 -11.01 -1.44 9.03
C ILE A 218 -12.49 -1.82 9.19
N SER A 219 -12.94 -2.01 10.44
CA SER A 219 -14.36 -2.30 10.71
C SER A 219 -15.29 -1.15 10.31
N ALA A 220 -14.80 0.09 10.28
CA ALA A 220 -15.51 1.28 9.84
C ALA A 220 -15.37 1.55 8.31
N GLY A 221 -14.67 0.69 7.56
CA GLY A 221 -14.59 0.77 6.09
C GLY A 221 -13.27 1.20 5.50
N ALA A 222 -12.18 1.34 6.29
CA ALA A 222 -10.82 1.47 5.72
C ALA A 222 -10.48 0.19 4.93
N ALA A 223 -10.13 0.34 3.64
CA ALA A 223 -10.15 -0.78 2.70
C ALA A 223 -8.76 -1.27 2.23
N LYS A 224 -7.74 -0.45 2.38
CA LYS A 224 -6.35 -0.71 1.99
C LYS A 224 -5.44 -0.24 3.12
N VAL A 225 -4.43 -1.03 3.46
CA VAL A 225 -3.43 -0.67 4.48
C VAL A 225 -2.03 -0.92 3.94
N ASN A 226 -1.21 0.13 3.87
CA ASN A 226 0.17 0.06 3.39
C ASN A 226 1.13 -0.37 4.49
N ILE A 227 1.95 -1.39 4.19
CA ILE A 227 2.93 -1.99 5.09
C ILE A 227 4.32 -1.98 4.43
N ASP A 228 5.17 -1.07 4.86
CA ASP A 228 6.56 -0.96 4.43
C ASP A 228 7.55 -1.32 5.56
N THR A 229 7.58 -0.52 6.61
CA THR A 229 8.55 -0.66 7.71
C THR A 229 8.52 -2.05 8.36
N HIS A 230 7.37 -2.70 8.44
CA HIS A 230 7.26 -4.06 9.00
C HIS A 230 7.99 -5.09 8.13
N ILE A 231 7.86 -4.98 6.80
CA ILE A 231 8.59 -5.83 5.85
C ILE A 231 10.10 -5.56 5.93
N LYS A 232 10.52 -4.27 5.91
CA LYS A 232 11.93 -3.89 6.06
C LYS A 232 12.55 -4.44 7.36
N ARG A 233 11.82 -4.38 8.48
CA ARG A 233 12.25 -4.97 9.75
C ARG A 233 12.40 -6.50 9.68
N ALA A 234 11.47 -7.19 9.06
CA ALA A 234 11.55 -8.64 8.87
C ALA A 234 12.80 -9.03 8.06
N VAL A 235 13.08 -8.30 6.97
CA VAL A 235 14.29 -8.46 6.16
C VAL A 235 15.55 -8.25 6.99
N ASN A 236 15.67 -7.08 7.64
CA ASN A 236 16.88 -6.71 8.40
C ASN A 236 17.14 -7.68 9.56
N ASN A 237 16.11 -8.05 10.32
CA ASN A 237 16.24 -9.00 11.42
C ASN A 237 16.67 -10.40 10.94
N SER A 238 16.13 -10.86 9.81
CA SER A 238 16.51 -12.14 9.23
C SER A 238 17.98 -12.16 8.80
N LEU A 239 18.44 -11.09 8.13
CA LEU A 239 19.84 -10.97 7.73
C LEU A 239 20.78 -10.84 8.94
N GLU A 240 20.43 -10.04 9.93
CA GLU A 240 21.21 -9.89 11.15
C GLU A 240 21.37 -11.22 11.89
N GLN A 241 20.28 -11.97 12.07
CA GLN A 241 20.33 -13.30 12.69
C GLN A 241 21.20 -14.27 11.90
N ALA A 242 21.08 -14.27 10.56
CA ALA A 242 21.85 -15.13 9.69
C ALA A 242 23.37 -14.89 9.79
N TYR A 243 23.79 -13.62 9.99
CA TYR A 243 25.21 -13.25 10.06
C TYR A 243 25.79 -13.24 11.49
N ARG A 244 24.96 -13.20 12.54
CA ARG A 244 25.42 -13.32 13.95
C ARG A 244 25.74 -14.74 14.34
N GLY A 245 25.18 -15.75 13.67
CA GLY A 245 25.37 -17.16 13.95
C GLY A 245 26.45 -17.80 13.06
N SER A 246 26.41 -19.12 12.95
CA SER A 246 27.19 -19.85 11.94
C SER A 246 26.51 -19.67 10.58
N TYR A 247 26.89 -18.62 9.85
CA TYR A 247 26.30 -18.38 8.53
C TYR A 247 26.85 -19.36 7.47
N SER A 248 26.02 -19.69 6.51
CA SER A 248 26.46 -20.43 5.32
C SER A 248 27.24 -19.50 4.39
N HIS A 249 28.30 -20.02 3.75
CA HIS A 249 28.97 -19.31 2.66
C HIS A 249 28.12 -19.20 1.39
N ASP A 250 27.01 -19.94 1.33
CA ASP A 250 26.03 -19.86 0.23
C ASP A 250 24.94 -18.81 0.56
N PRO A 251 24.91 -17.62 -0.09
CA PRO A 251 23.95 -16.58 0.22
C PRO A 251 22.50 -17.00 -0.05
N ARG A 252 22.25 -18.02 -0.87
CA ARG A 252 20.90 -18.55 -1.10
C ARG A 252 20.25 -19.10 0.18
N VAL A 253 21.06 -19.52 1.15
CA VAL A 253 20.56 -19.97 2.48
C VAL A 253 20.01 -18.78 3.26
N GLN A 254 20.75 -17.65 3.31
CA GLN A 254 20.30 -16.42 3.96
C GLN A 254 19.04 -15.85 3.29
N PHE A 255 19.04 -15.81 1.95
CA PHE A 255 17.87 -15.29 1.20
C PHE A 255 16.63 -16.17 1.33
N ARG A 256 16.79 -17.49 1.53
CA ARG A 256 15.66 -18.36 1.87
C ARG A 256 15.07 -18.03 3.23
N GLY A 257 15.91 -17.76 4.22
CA GLY A 257 15.47 -17.33 5.57
C GLY A 257 14.76 -15.98 5.53
N LEU A 258 15.29 -15.03 4.72
CA LEU A 258 14.67 -13.74 4.49
C LEU A 258 13.28 -13.87 3.88
N ARG A 259 13.12 -14.69 2.85
CA ARG A 259 11.82 -14.93 2.21
C ARG A 259 10.78 -15.49 3.20
N GLU A 260 11.19 -16.42 4.07
CA GLU A 260 10.31 -16.98 5.10
C GLU A 260 9.94 -15.93 6.16
N ALA A 261 10.89 -15.08 6.56
CA ALA A 261 10.61 -13.98 7.49
C ALA A 261 9.60 -12.98 6.92
N VAL A 262 9.73 -12.62 5.64
CA VAL A 262 8.78 -11.75 4.94
C VAL A 262 7.41 -12.40 4.82
N LYS A 263 7.35 -13.71 4.48
CA LYS A 263 6.10 -14.48 4.45
C LYS A 263 5.37 -14.38 5.78
N ASN A 264 6.06 -14.64 6.89
CA ASN A 264 5.47 -14.60 8.23
C ASN A 264 4.98 -13.18 8.59
N ALA A 265 5.76 -12.15 8.27
CA ALA A 265 5.37 -10.76 8.49
C ALA A 265 4.14 -10.36 7.68
N ALA A 266 4.05 -10.76 6.43
CA ALA A 266 2.87 -10.50 5.60
C ALA A 266 1.64 -11.26 6.11
N ALA A 267 1.81 -12.53 6.50
CA ALA A 267 0.74 -13.35 7.04
C ALA A 267 0.15 -12.75 8.32
N GLU A 268 0.99 -12.25 9.24
CA GLU A 268 0.54 -11.55 10.46
C GLU A 268 -0.41 -10.39 10.11
N LYS A 269 -0.06 -9.58 9.12
CA LYS A 269 -0.87 -8.42 8.72
C LYS A 269 -2.15 -8.85 8.00
N MET A 270 -2.12 -9.88 7.15
CA MET A 270 -3.31 -10.43 6.51
C MET A 270 -4.33 -10.94 7.53
N HIS A 271 -3.88 -11.61 8.60
CA HIS A 271 -4.75 -11.98 9.72
C HIS A 271 -5.32 -10.75 10.44
N MET A 272 -4.49 -9.75 10.72
CA MET A 272 -4.92 -8.51 11.37
C MET A 272 -5.98 -7.78 10.56
N PHE A 273 -5.86 -7.75 9.23
CA PHE A 273 -6.75 -7.03 8.32
C PHE A 273 -8.03 -7.80 7.97
N GLY A 274 -8.17 -9.05 8.42
CA GLY A 274 -9.33 -9.89 8.15
C GLY A 274 -9.46 -10.33 6.68
N SER A 275 -8.34 -10.29 5.92
CA SER A 275 -8.34 -10.65 4.49
C SER A 275 -8.18 -12.14 4.21
N VAL A 276 -7.90 -12.96 5.23
CA VAL A 276 -7.74 -14.41 5.11
C VAL A 276 -9.03 -15.06 4.59
N GLY A 277 -8.91 -15.90 3.56
CA GLY A 277 -10.03 -16.58 2.92
C GLY A 277 -10.88 -15.69 1.99
N LYS A 278 -10.58 -14.40 1.88
CA LYS A 278 -11.40 -13.47 1.09
C LYS A 278 -11.22 -13.62 -0.43
N ALA A 279 -10.16 -14.29 -0.87
CA ALA A 279 -9.96 -14.62 -2.28
C ALA A 279 -10.97 -15.66 -2.81
N ASP A 280 -11.57 -16.48 -1.96
CA ASP A 280 -12.44 -17.59 -2.34
C ASP A 280 -13.92 -17.19 -2.47
N THR A 281 -14.28 -16.00 -2.01
CA THR A 281 -15.66 -15.52 -2.05
C THR A 281 -15.87 -14.69 -3.31
N PRO A 282 -16.88 -14.99 -4.15
CA PRO A 282 -17.16 -14.24 -5.37
C PRO A 282 -17.69 -12.84 -5.10
#